data_7d6beeedfd9c6f32e79aea5f8828c590
#
_entry.id   7d6beeedfd9c6f32e79aea5f8828c590
#
_cell.length_a   1.000
_cell.length_b   1.000
_cell.length_c   1.000
_cell.angle_alpha   90.00
_cell.angle_beta   90.00
_cell.angle_gamma   90.00
#
_symmetry.space_group_name_H-M   'P 1'
#
loop_
_entity.id
_entity.type
_entity.pdbx_description
1 polymer ?
#
loop_
_entity_poly.entity_id
_entity_poly.type
_entity_poly.pdbx_seq_one_letter_code
_entity_poly.pdbx_strand_id
1 'polypeptide(L)'
;MKRSLTVLAILIAALLAGAGWYVYSKQPTRQGTETLANLQGAVTVRYDDRGVPHIRAENETDLYRALGYVHAQDRLFQMEIMRRLARGELAEVLGPKVLETDKLFRSLRIRERALSYVEHMDHDSAAWKALQAYLDGINQYQDSHASPVEFDVLGIPKRRFTAEDTISVAGYMAYSFAAAFRTEPLLTYVRDQLGSDYLKVFDLDWQPKGALNLAASDWKSLGALAALSDKALADNGLPQFEGSNAWAISGSRTKSGKPLLAGDPHIRFSVPSVWYEAQLSAPGFELYGYHNALVPVAFLGHNLDFGWSLTMFQNDDLDLIAEKVNPDNPNQVWYHGQWVNMTSSEQQIAVKGQAPVTLTLRQSPHCLLYTSPSPRD
;
A
#
# COMPACT_ATOMS: atom_id res chain seq x y z
N MET A 1 -29.90 36.76 -30.33
CA MET A 1 -28.66 36.04 -30.45
C MET A 1 -27.48 36.66 -29.67
N LYS A 2 -27.01 37.91 -29.94
CA LYS A 2 -25.86 38.50 -29.22
C LYS A 2 -26.06 38.56 -27.69
N ARG A 3 -27.23 39.07 -27.20
CA ARG A 3 -27.51 39.14 -25.76
C ARG A 3 -27.52 37.73 -25.09
N SER A 4 -28.06 36.71 -25.76
CA SER A 4 -28.11 35.37 -25.22
C SER A 4 -26.71 34.74 -25.14
N LEU A 5 -25.85 35.01 -26.10
CA LEU A 5 -24.42 34.58 -26.07
C LEU A 5 -23.64 35.28 -24.95
N THR A 6 -23.91 36.57 -24.71
CA THR A 6 -23.27 37.31 -23.60
C THR A 6 -23.69 36.75 -22.24
N VAL A 7 -24.97 36.46 -22.05
CA VAL A 7 -25.49 35.87 -20.80
C VAL A 7 -24.85 34.48 -20.59
N LEU A 8 -24.82 33.65 -21.63
CA LEU A 8 -24.18 32.33 -21.56
C LEU A 8 -22.69 32.43 -21.18
N ALA A 9 -21.97 33.35 -21.79
CA ALA A 9 -20.55 33.59 -21.48
C ALA A 9 -20.33 34.03 -20.02
N ILE A 10 -21.19 34.90 -19.49
CA ILE A 10 -21.16 35.30 -18.07
C ILE A 10 -21.43 34.11 -17.14
N LEU A 11 -22.41 33.28 -17.46
CA LEU A 11 -22.73 32.09 -16.66
C LEU A 11 -21.58 31.09 -16.65
N ILE A 12 -20.95 30.86 -17.80
CA ILE A 12 -19.76 29.99 -17.89
C ILE A 12 -18.60 30.57 -17.08
N ALA A 13 -18.34 31.87 -17.19
CA ALA A 13 -17.28 32.54 -16.42
C ALA A 13 -17.55 32.44 -14.91
N ALA A 14 -18.79 32.65 -14.46
CA ALA A 14 -19.17 32.52 -13.06
C ALA A 14 -19.02 31.07 -12.56
N LEU A 15 -19.39 30.08 -13.37
CA LEU A 15 -19.22 28.66 -13.05
C LEU A 15 -17.73 28.29 -12.93
N LEU A 16 -16.89 28.75 -13.87
CA LEU A 16 -15.45 28.50 -13.83
C LEU A 16 -14.79 29.20 -12.62
N ALA A 17 -15.20 30.43 -12.30
CA ALA A 17 -14.73 31.14 -11.13
C ALA A 17 -15.14 30.42 -9.83
N GLY A 18 -16.39 29.93 -9.74
CA GLY A 18 -16.89 29.15 -8.63
C GLY A 18 -16.16 27.83 -8.46
N ALA A 19 -15.92 27.11 -9.55
CA ALA A 19 -15.14 25.87 -9.54
C ALA A 19 -13.67 26.12 -9.14
N GLY A 20 -13.05 27.16 -9.65
CA GLY A 20 -11.70 27.56 -9.29
C GLY A 20 -11.59 27.95 -7.81
N TRP A 21 -12.53 28.71 -7.29
CA TRP A 21 -12.60 29.05 -5.87
C TRP A 21 -12.81 27.82 -5.00
N TYR A 22 -13.68 26.89 -5.41
CA TYR A 22 -13.93 25.64 -4.71
C TYR A 22 -12.64 24.80 -4.58
N VAL A 23 -11.91 24.58 -5.69
CA VAL A 23 -10.64 23.85 -5.68
C VAL A 23 -9.61 24.57 -4.82
N TYR A 24 -9.51 25.90 -4.95
CA TYR A 24 -8.60 26.70 -4.15
C TYR A 24 -8.90 26.61 -2.66
N SER A 25 -10.16 26.62 -2.25
CA SER A 25 -10.59 26.50 -0.84
C SER A 25 -10.27 25.14 -0.20
N LYS A 26 -9.93 24.13 -1.02
CA LYS A 26 -9.52 22.79 -0.57
C LYS A 26 -8.00 22.63 -0.45
N GLN A 27 -7.24 23.63 -0.88
CA GLN A 27 -5.78 23.56 -0.79
C GLN A 27 -5.32 23.71 0.66
N PRO A 28 -4.27 22.97 1.08
CA PRO A 28 -3.75 23.06 2.43
C PRO A 28 -3.08 24.41 2.67
N THR A 29 -3.23 24.94 3.87
CA THR A 29 -2.54 26.15 4.33
C THR A 29 -1.22 25.76 4.96
N ARG A 30 -0.11 26.22 4.39
CA ARG A 30 1.26 25.95 4.86
C ARG A 30 1.87 27.11 5.65
N GLN A 31 1.05 28.04 6.11
CA GLN A 31 1.47 29.24 6.86
C GLN A 31 0.48 29.50 7.99
N GLY A 32 0.99 30.06 9.08
CA GLY A 32 0.18 30.41 10.24
C GLY A 32 0.45 29.51 11.44
N THR A 33 -0.48 29.52 12.37
CA THR A 33 -0.43 28.72 13.61
C THR A 33 -1.68 27.87 13.70
N GLU A 34 -1.47 26.58 13.88
CA GLU A 34 -2.54 25.61 14.10
C GLU A 34 -2.50 25.09 15.53
N THR A 35 -3.66 24.73 16.07
CA THR A 35 -3.76 24.16 17.41
C THR A 35 -4.06 22.68 17.31
N LEU A 36 -3.14 21.86 17.77
CA LEU A 36 -3.33 20.41 17.88
C LEU A 36 -3.54 20.04 19.36
N ALA A 37 -4.50 19.17 19.60
CA ALA A 37 -4.69 18.58 20.92
C ALA A 37 -3.52 17.65 21.27
N ASN A 38 -3.32 17.44 22.57
CA ASN A 38 -2.32 16.51 23.13
C ASN A 38 -0.84 16.87 22.84
N LEU A 39 -0.53 18.05 22.33
CA LEU A 39 0.85 18.53 22.27
C LEU A 39 1.34 18.85 23.68
N GLN A 40 2.57 18.43 23.99
CA GLN A 40 3.26 18.76 25.26
C GLN A 40 4.05 20.06 25.14
N GLY A 41 4.42 20.44 23.90
CA GLY A 41 5.17 21.66 23.62
C GLY A 41 4.89 22.21 22.22
N ALA A 42 5.46 23.35 21.90
CA ALA A 42 5.33 23.95 20.59
C ALA A 42 6.11 23.15 19.53
N VAL A 43 5.51 22.97 18.38
CA VAL A 43 6.14 22.34 17.22
C VAL A 43 6.29 23.36 16.11
N THR A 44 7.43 23.37 15.44
CA THR A 44 7.69 24.21 14.28
C THR A 44 7.78 23.36 13.03
N VAL A 45 7.03 23.72 11.99
CA VAL A 45 7.14 23.11 10.65
C VAL A 45 7.60 24.18 9.67
N ARG A 46 8.67 23.91 8.94
CA ARG A 46 9.17 24.76 7.87
C ARG A 46 9.25 23.95 6.60
N TYR A 47 8.85 24.55 5.49
CA TYR A 47 8.94 23.91 4.17
C TYR A 47 10.12 24.52 3.40
N ASP A 48 10.93 23.68 2.79
CA ASP A 48 12.00 24.14 1.89
C ASP A 48 11.43 24.49 0.50
N ASP A 49 12.32 24.90 -0.44
CA ASP A 49 11.95 25.31 -1.81
C ASP A 49 11.33 24.16 -2.62
N ARG A 50 11.48 22.91 -2.19
CA ARG A 50 10.87 21.71 -2.80
C ARG A 50 9.58 21.29 -2.10
N GLY A 51 9.20 22.00 -1.03
CA GLY A 51 8.03 21.69 -0.24
C GLY A 51 8.23 20.53 0.75
N VAL A 52 9.47 20.17 1.05
CA VAL A 52 9.79 19.17 2.06
C VAL A 52 9.57 19.75 3.46
N PRO A 53 8.77 19.12 4.34
CA PRO A 53 8.59 19.60 5.70
C PRO A 53 9.79 19.26 6.59
N HIS A 54 10.30 20.27 7.27
CA HIS A 54 11.26 20.17 8.36
C HIS A 54 10.53 20.40 9.67
N ILE A 55 10.33 19.33 10.44
CA ILE A 55 9.52 19.32 11.66
C ILE A 55 10.44 19.31 12.88
N ARG A 56 10.26 20.25 13.78
CA ARG A 56 11.03 20.34 15.03
C ARG A 56 10.09 20.39 16.22
N ALA A 57 10.32 19.51 17.19
CA ALA A 57 9.60 19.42 18.45
C ALA A 57 10.56 19.25 19.63
N GLU A 58 10.06 19.37 20.87
CA GLU A 58 10.83 19.14 22.08
C GLU A 58 10.82 17.67 22.54
N ASN A 59 10.00 16.82 21.91
CA ASN A 59 9.91 15.38 22.18
C ASN A 59 9.43 14.61 20.96
N GLU A 60 9.69 13.30 20.92
CA GLU A 60 9.34 12.44 19.79
C GLU A 60 7.83 12.27 19.62
N THR A 61 7.04 12.27 20.70
CA THR A 61 5.59 12.10 20.60
C THR A 61 4.95 13.26 19.83
N ASP A 62 5.34 14.49 20.15
CA ASP A 62 4.86 15.68 19.44
C ASP A 62 5.39 15.72 18.00
N LEU A 63 6.63 15.26 17.79
CA LEU A 63 7.25 15.15 16.48
C LEU A 63 6.45 14.25 15.56
N TYR A 64 6.10 13.03 16.03
CA TYR A 64 5.29 12.10 15.23
C TYR A 64 3.84 12.57 15.05
N ARG A 65 3.26 13.25 16.05
CA ARG A 65 1.93 13.86 15.90
C ARG A 65 1.94 14.93 14.80
N ALA A 66 2.93 15.80 14.80
CA ALA A 66 3.09 16.82 13.75
C ALA A 66 3.37 16.18 12.38
N LEU A 67 4.19 15.12 12.30
CA LEU A 67 4.41 14.38 11.06
C LEU A 67 3.08 13.85 10.52
N GLY A 68 2.26 13.23 11.36
CA GLY A 68 0.93 12.74 10.95
C GLY A 68 0.03 13.84 10.39
N TYR A 69 0.02 14.99 11.06
CA TYR A 69 -0.77 16.15 10.66
C TYR A 69 -0.33 16.69 9.28
N VAL A 70 0.96 16.97 9.07
CA VAL A 70 1.46 17.51 7.79
C VAL A 70 1.43 16.47 6.68
N HIS A 71 1.62 15.20 7.00
CA HIS A 71 1.50 14.13 6.02
C HIS A 71 0.06 13.99 5.52
N ALA A 72 -0.93 14.09 6.42
CA ALA A 72 -2.34 14.12 6.03
C ALA A 72 -2.70 15.38 5.25
N GLN A 73 -2.16 16.54 5.64
CA GLN A 73 -2.32 17.79 4.92
C GLN A 73 -1.95 17.66 3.43
N ASP A 74 -0.89 16.93 3.13
CA ASP A 74 -0.37 16.79 1.77
C ASP A 74 -0.88 15.54 1.04
N ARG A 75 -1.29 14.47 1.77
CA ARG A 75 -1.48 13.13 1.21
C ARG A 75 -2.74 12.39 1.67
N LEU A 76 -3.73 13.09 2.26
CA LEU A 76 -4.91 12.43 2.85
C LEU A 76 -5.65 11.52 1.87
N PHE A 77 -5.81 11.96 0.61
CA PHE A 77 -6.45 11.12 -0.42
C PHE A 77 -5.61 9.87 -0.74
N GLN A 78 -4.30 10.02 -0.87
CA GLN A 78 -3.40 8.87 -1.09
C GLN A 78 -3.46 7.88 0.08
N MET A 79 -3.48 8.38 1.33
CA MET A 79 -3.65 7.53 2.52
C MET A 79 -4.97 6.75 2.47
N GLU A 80 -6.06 7.39 2.08
CA GLU A 80 -7.37 6.76 1.97
C GLU A 80 -7.40 5.65 0.91
N ILE A 81 -6.86 5.92 -0.27
CA ILE A 81 -6.80 4.93 -1.36
C ILE A 81 -5.90 3.75 -0.98
N MET A 82 -4.73 4.00 -0.38
CA MET A 82 -3.83 2.95 0.09
C MET A 82 -4.48 2.06 1.15
N ARG A 83 -5.19 2.66 2.12
CA ARG A 83 -5.97 1.93 3.12
C ARG A 83 -7.01 1.03 2.48
N ARG A 84 -7.82 1.58 1.55
CA ARG A 84 -8.88 0.85 0.86
C ARG A 84 -8.33 -0.29 0.01
N LEU A 85 -7.24 -0.06 -0.68
CA LEU A 85 -6.56 -1.09 -1.45
C LEU A 85 -6.14 -2.26 -0.56
N ALA A 86 -5.35 -1.95 0.49
CA ALA A 86 -4.83 -2.98 1.40
C ALA A 86 -5.94 -3.80 2.09
N ARG A 87 -7.11 -3.22 2.24
CA ARG A 87 -8.29 -3.84 2.88
C ARG A 87 -9.26 -4.48 1.90
N GLY A 88 -9.07 -4.31 0.56
CA GLY A 88 -10.02 -4.74 -0.45
C GLY A 88 -11.36 -4.00 -0.35
N GLU A 89 -11.32 -2.67 -0.31
CA GLU A 89 -12.47 -1.76 -0.14
C GLU A 89 -12.50 -0.67 -1.23
N LEU A 90 -11.78 -0.84 -2.35
CA LEU A 90 -11.74 0.15 -3.43
C LEU A 90 -13.05 0.25 -4.20
N ALA A 91 -13.73 -0.89 -4.42
CA ALA A 91 -14.97 -0.94 -5.20
C ALA A 91 -16.10 -0.11 -4.59
N GLU A 92 -16.08 0.09 -3.27
CA GLU A 92 -17.05 0.95 -2.56
C GLU A 92 -17.02 2.39 -3.11
N VAL A 93 -15.90 2.89 -3.54
CA VAL A 93 -15.74 4.28 -4.01
C VAL A 93 -15.42 4.41 -5.49
N LEU A 94 -14.73 3.44 -6.09
CA LEU A 94 -14.32 3.45 -7.51
C LEU A 94 -15.23 2.60 -8.42
N GLY A 95 -16.14 1.81 -7.84
CA GLY A 95 -17.11 1.01 -8.59
C GLY A 95 -16.57 -0.35 -9.05
N PRO A 96 -17.33 -1.05 -9.92
CA PRO A 96 -17.12 -2.47 -10.21
C PRO A 96 -15.81 -2.79 -10.94
N LYS A 97 -15.15 -1.82 -11.55
CA LYS A 97 -13.90 -2.06 -12.31
C LYS A 97 -12.75 -2.58 -11.46
N VAL A 98 -12.76 -2.28 -10.16
CA VAL A 98 -11.73 -2.69 -9.19
C VAL A 98 -12.18 -3.82 -8.26
N LEU A 99 -13.34 -4.42 -8.52
CA LEU A 99 -13.91 -5.47 -7.67
C LEU A 99 -13.00 -6.71 -7.58
N GLU A 100 -12.39 -7.12 -8.70
CA GLU A 100 -11.48 -8.27 -8.68
C GLU A 100 -10.21 -8.00 -7.87
N THR A 101 -9.73 -6.75 -7.87
CA THR A 101 -8.66 -6.31 -6.97
C THR A 101 -9.08 -6.46 -5.52
N ASP A 102 -10.29 -6.00 -5.16
CA ASP A 102 -10.79 -6.16 -3.78
C ASP A 102 -10.92 -7.62 -3.37
N LYS A 103 -11.42 -8.48 -4.27
CA LYS A 103 -11.50 -9.92 -4.01
C LYS A 103 -10.11 -10.52 -3.74
N LEU A 104 -9.09 -10.14 -4.53
CA LEU A 104 -7.71 -10.59 -4.34
C LEU A 104 -7.20 -10.19 -2.95
N PHE A 105 -7.28 -8.90 -2.58
CA PHE A 105 -6.76 -8.43 -1.29
C PHE A 105 -7.54 -8.99 -0.09
N ARG A 106 -8.84 -9.22 -0.23
CA ARG A 106 -9.64 -9.94 0.76
C ARG A 106 -9.19 -11.40 0.90
N SER A 107 -8.91 -12.06 -0.23
CA SER A 107 -8.41 -13.45 -0.23
C SER A 107 -7.02 -13.58 0.42
N LEU A 108 -6.18 -12.56 0.33
CA LEU A 108 -4.89 -12.51 1.03
C LEU A 108 -5.02 -12.27 2.55
N ARG A 109 -6.21 -11.88 3.04
CA ARG A 109 -6.51 -11.63 4.45
C ARG A 109 -5.55 -10.67 5.14
N ILE A 110 -5.05 -9.67 4.40
CA ILE A 110 -4.11 -8.66 4.93
C ILE A 110 -4.73 -7.95 6.14
N ARG A 111 -6.02 -7.61 6.06
CA ARG A 111 -6.73 -6.95 7.15
C ARG A 111 -6.78 -7.78 8.42
N GLU A 112 -7.18 -9.05 8.33
CA GLU A 112 -7.29 -9.95 9.48
C GLU A 112 -5.92 -10.20 10.12
N ARG A 113 -4.88 -10.30 9.28
CA ARG A 113 -3.50 -10.36 9.75
C ARG A 113 -3.09 -9.08 10.48
N ALA A 114 -3.43 -7.91 9.93
CA ALA A 114 -3.13 -6.63 10.55
C ALA A 114 -3.83 -6.48 11.92
N LEU A 115 -5.10 -6.87 12.02
CA LEU A 115 -5.84 -6.89 13.29
C LEU A 115 -5.12 -7.77 14.32
N SER A 116 -4.82 -9.01 13.96
CA SER A 116 -4.12 -9.93 14.86
C SER A 116 -2.74 -9.39 15.26
N TYR A 117 -2.03 -8.75 14.33
CA TYR A 117 -0.73 -8.16 14.65
C TYR A 117 -0.85 -7.01 15.67
N VAL A 118 -1.83 -6.12 15.47
CA VAL A 118 -2.11 -5.01 16.38
C VAL A 118 -2.49 -5.49 17.79
N GLU A 119 -3.29 -6.57 17.88
CA GLU A 119 -3.69 -7.16 19.16
C GLU A 119 -2.50 -7.72 19.97
N HIS A 120 -1.43 -8.15 19.29
CA HIS A 120 -0.26 -8.75 19.93
C HIS A 120 0.94 -7.79 20.06
N MET A 121 0.82 -6.55 19.57
CA MET A 121 1.87 -5.55 19.74
C MET A 121 2.03 -5.15 21.21
N ASP A 122 3.26 -4.83 21.61
CA ASP A 122 3.54 -4.19 22.88
C ASP A 122 3.06 -2.73 22.82
N HIS A 123 1.91 -2.48 23.44
CA HIS A 123 1.27 -1.16 23.48
C HIS A 123 1.99 -0.16 24.39
N ASP A 124 2.95 -0.59 25.20
CA ASP A 124 3.81 0.28 26.01
C ASP A 124 5.11 0.67 25.31
N SER A 125 5.41 0.05 24.17
CA SER A 125 6.61 0.32 23.38
C SER A 125 6.65 1.76 22.85
N ALA A 126 7.86 2.29 22.66
CA ALA A 126 8.07 3.60 22.02
C ALA A 126 7.52 3.62 20.58
N ALA A 127 7.66 2.53 19.85
CA ALA A 127 7.15 2.39 18.49
C ALA A 127 5.61 2.49 18.43
N TRP A 128 4.91 1.84 19.37
CA TRP A 128 3.46 1.96 19.46
C TRP A 128 3.02 3.40 19.79
N LYS A 129 3.66 4.03 20.75
CA LYS A 129 3.36 5.42 21.14
C LYS A 129 3.59 6.40 19.99
N ALA A 130 4.67 6.22 19.23
CA ALA A 130 4.94 6.99 18.01
C ALA A 130 3.87 6.79 16.94
N LEU A 131 3.46 5.53 16.68
CA LEU A 131 2.38 5.22 15.76
C LEU A 131 1.05 5.86 16.17
N GLN A 132 0.68 5.77 17.43
CA GLN A 132 -0.56 6.39 17.94
C GLN A 132 -0.53 7.92 17.84
N ALA A 133 0.62 8.55 18.13
CA ALA A 133 0.79 9.99 17.97
C ALA A 133 0.68 10.42 16.51
N TYR A 134 1.27 9.68 15.58
CA TYR A 134 1.17 9.91 14.14
C TYR A 134 -0.29 9.82 13.66
N LEU A 135 -1.00 8.77 14.04
CA LEU A 135 -2.42 8.58 13.69
C LEU A 135 -3.32 9.66 14.31
N ASP A 136 -3.01 10.08 15.53
CA ASP A 136 -3.71 11.21 16.19
C ASP A 136 -3.54 12.49 15.36
N GLY A 137 -2.34 12.79 14.88
CA GLY A 137 -2.07 13.92 13.99
C GLY A 137 -2.86 13.87 12.70
N ILE A 138 -2.88 12.73 12.02
CA ILE A 138 -3.69 12.52 10.79
C ILE A 138 -5.17 12.80 11.07
N ASN A 139 -5.69 12.21 12.13
CA ASN A 139 -7.10 12.31 12.47
C ASN A 139 -7.49 13.73 12.87
N GLN A 140 -6.63 14.47 13.58
CA GLN A 140 -6.87 15.86 13.92
C GLN A 140 -6.91 16.75 12.67
N TYR A 141 -6.01 16.53 11.69
CA TYR A 141 -6.09 17.23 10.41
C TYR A 141 -7.42 16.93 9.70
N GLN A 142 -7.79 15.65 9.58
CA GLN A 142 -9.04 15.24 8.94
C GLN A 142 -10.29 15.85 9.61
N ASP A 143 -10.28 15.94 10.94
CA ASP A 143 -11.42 16.44 11.71
C ASP A 143 -11.55 17.96 11.62
N SER A 144 -10.43 18.70 11.53
CA SER A 144 -10.40 20.17 11.54
C SER A 144 -10.45 20.84 10.16
N HIS A 145 -10.15 20.09 9.09
CA HIS A 145 -10.05 20.64 7.73
C HIS A 145 -11.07 20.05 6.77
N ALA A 146 -11.32 20.79 5.69
CA ALA A 146 -12.13 20.29 4.58
C ALA A 146 -11.41 19.11 3.90
N SER A 147 -12.17 18.09 3.53
CA SER A 147 -11.63 16.97 2.76
C SER A 147 -11.08 17.43 1.41
N PRO A 148 -10.06 16.74 0.86
CA PRO A 148 -9.61 16.95 -0.51
C PRO A 148 -10.75 16.85 -1.52
N VAL A 149 -10.60 17.49 -2.69
CA VAL A 149 -11.62 17.51 -3.74
C VAL A 149 -12.02 16.11 -4.21
N GLU A 150 -11.08 15.18 -4.21
CA GLU A 150 -11.29 13.78 -4.59
C GLU A 150 -12.29 13.07 -3.69
N PHE A 151 -12.35 13.41 -2.40
CA PHE A 151 -13.34 12.86 -1.46
C PHE A 151 -14.76 13.25 -1.87
N ASP A 152 -14.95 14.51 -2.25
CA ASP A 152 -16.27 15.01 -2.66
C ASP A 152 -16.68 14.39 -4.01
N VAL A 153 -15.77 14.35 -4.99
CA VAL A 153 -16.02 13.78 -6.33
C VAL A 153 -16.34 12.29 -6.27
N LEU A 154 -15.61 11.55 -5.44
CA LEU A 154 -15.79 10.10 -5.29
C LEU A 154 -16.86 9.75 -4.26
N GLY A 155 -17.32 10.70 -3.44
CA GLY A 155 -18.27 10.45 -2.35
C GLY A 155 -17.63 9.65 -1.20
N ILE A 156 -16.36 9.90 -0.89
CA ILE A 156 -15.63 9.21 0.16
C ILE A 156 -16.00 9.81 1.53
N PRO A 157 -16.57 9.02 2.45
CA PRO A 157 -16.82 9.52 3.81
C PRO A 157 -15.52 9.64 4.61
N LYS A 158 -15.44 10.63 5.50
CA LYS A 158 -14.37 10.70 6.48
C LYS A 158 -14.46 9.49 7.42
N ARG A 159 -13.36 8.78 7.58
CA ARG A 159 -13.22 7.63 8.48
C ARG A 159 -11.86 7.73 9.16
N ARG A 160 -11.84 7.68 10.50
CA ARG A 160 -10.58 7.78 11.27
C ARG A 160 -9.61 6.69 10.84
N PHE A 161 -8.34 7.06 10.82
CA PHE A 161 -7.24 6.14 10.56
C PHE A 161 -6.81 5.45 11.85
N THR A 162 -6.49 4.17 11.75
CA THR A 162 -6.16 3.30 12.88
C THR A 162 -4.82 2.58 12.66
N ALA A 163 -4.27 1.98 13.73
CA ALA A 163 -3.06 1.16 13.63
C ALA A 163 -3.24 -0.01 12.65
N GLU A 164 -4.43 -0.62 12.62
CA GLU A 164 -4.78 -1.65 11.66
C GLU A 164 -4.61 -1.16 10.21
N ASP A 165 -5.00 0.08 9.91
CA ASP A 165 -4.86 0.65 8.57
C ASP A 165 -3.38 0.77 8.17
N THR A 166 -2.52 1.26 9.08
CA THR A 166 -1.07 1.35 8.84
C THR A 166 -0.45 -0.02 8.61
N ILE A 167 -0.77 -1.00 9.45
CA ILE A 167 -0.24 -2.36 9.32
C ILE A 167 -0.79 -3.04 8.05
N SER A 168 -2.03 -2.77 7.66
CA SER A 168 -2.58 -3.26 6.39
C SER A 168 -1.82 -2.69 5.20
N VAL A 169 -1.47 -1.41 5.21
CA VAL A 169 -0.64 -0.80 4.16
C VAL A 169 0.76 -1.42 4.11
N ALA A 170 1.37 -1.70 5.26
CA ALA A 170 2.64 -2.44 5.31
C ALA A 170 2.49 -3.86 4.73
N GLY A 171 1.38 -4.55 5.01
CA GLY A 171 1.06 -5.85 4.41
C GLY A 171 0.88 -5.78 2.88
N TYR A 172 0.23 -4.73 2.38
CA TYR A 172 0.15 -4.47 0.95
C TYR A 172 1.54 -4.25 0.34
N MET A 173 2.40 -3.49 1.00
CA MET A 173 3.77 -3.28 0.52
C MET A 173 4.55 -4.60 0.45
N ALA A 174 4.47 -5.46 1.47
CA ALA A 174 5.07 -6.78 1.44
C ALA A 174 4.57 -7.60 0.23
N TYR A 175 3.26 -7.58 -0.03
CA TYR A 175 2.68 -8.21 -1.23
C TYR A 175 3.24 -7.62 -2.53
N SER A 176 3.43 -6.30 -2.63
CA SER A 176 3.93 -5.67 -3.85
C SER A 176 5.37 -6.05 -4.19
N PHE A 177 6.15 -6.47 -3.19
CA PHE A 177 7.49 -7.01 -3.35
C PHE A 177 7.50 -8.52 -3.63
N ALA A 178 6.44 -9.26 -3.26
CA ALA A 178 6.35 -10.70 -3.47
C ALA A 178 6.18 -11.01 -4.96
N ALA A 179 7.29 -11.29 -5.64
CA ALA A 179 7.29 -11.54 -7.07
C ALA A 179 6.69 -12.91 -7.46
N ALA A 180 6.59 -13.85 -6.54
CA ALA A 180 6.21 -15.24 -6.81
C ALA A 180 4.84 -15.38 -7.47
N PHE A 181 3.82 -14.59 -7.08
CA PHE A 181 2.53 -14.59 -7.77
C PHE A 181 2.60 -14.31 -9.27
N ARG A 182 3.63 -13.60 -9.74
CA ARG A 182 3.83 -13.21 -11.14
C ARG A 182 4.81 -14.13 -11.85
N THR A 183 5.82 -14.62 -11.14
CA THR A 183 6.93 -15.37 -11.73
C THR A 183 6.74 -16.88 -11.65
N GLU A 184 6.28 -17.42 -10.54
CA GLU A 184 6.10 -18.87 -10.37
C GLU A 184 5.17 -19.52 -11.39
N PRO A 185 3.98 -18.95 -11.71
CA PRO A 185 3.12 -19.53 -12.71
C PRO A 185 3.82 -19.67 -14.06
N LEU A 186 4.59 -18.65 -14.46
CA LEU A 186 5.33 -18.65 -15.73
C LEU A 186 6.48 -19.65 -15.70
N LEU A 187 7.29 -19.65 -14.67
CA LEU A 187 8.43 -20.55 -14.52
C LEU A 187 7.98 -22.02 -14.45
N THR A 188 6.88 -22.28 -13.75
CA THR A 188 6.27 -23.61 -13.68
C THR A 188 5.79 -24.05 -15.06
N TYR A 189 5.14 -23.17 -15.83
CA TYR A 189 4.75 -23.44 -17.23
C TYR A 189 5.95 -23.77 -18.09
N VAL A 190 7.01 -22.94 -18.04
CA VAL A 190 8.24 -23.15 -18.82
C VAL A 190 8.85 -24.52 -18.49
N ARG A 191 8.97 -24.86 -17.22
CA ARG A 191 9.48 -26.16 -16.78
C ARG A 191 8.68 -27.33 -17.35
N ASP A 192 7.35 -27.29 -17.18
CA ASP A 192 6.47 -28.43 -17.43
C ASP A 192 6.12 -28.61 -18.91
N GLN A 193 6.05 -27.52 -19.68
CA GLN A 193 5.65 -27.55 -21.07
C GLN A 193 6.84 -27.47 -22.06
N LEU A 194 7.91 -26.75 -21.68
CA LEU A 194 9.06 -26.56 -22.55
C LEU A 194 10.29 -27.38 -22.10
N GLY A 195 10.33 -27.76 -20.83
CA GLY A 195 11.41 -28.53 -20.22
C GLY A 195 12.31 -27.69 -19.31
N SER A 196 12.90 -28.35 -18.29
CA SER A 196 13.70 -27.69 -17.27
C SER A 196 14.93 -26.95 -17.82
N ASP A 197 15.46 -27.36 -18.97
CA ASP A 197 16.60 -26.69 -19.58
C ASP A 197 16.33 -25.25 -20.01
N TYR A 198 15.06 -24.93 -20.33
CA TYR A 198 14.64 -23.55 -20.64
C TYR A 198 14.71 -22.61 -19.43
N LEU A 199 14.68 -23.13 -18.20
CA LEU A 199 14.82 -22.32 -17.00
C LEU A 199 16.22 -21.71 -16.84
N LYS A 200 17.24 -22.28 -17.50
CA LYS A 200 18.61 -21.73 -17.52
C LYS A 200 18.69 -20.33 -18.17
N VAL A 201 17.71 -19.99 -19.02
CA VAL A 201 17.59 -18.64 -19.62
C VAL A 201 17.34 -17.58 -18.55
N PHE A 202 16.79 -17.96 -17.39
CA PHE A 202 16.48 -17.08 -16.28
C PHE A 202 17.55 -17.13 -15.17
N ASP A 203 18.73 -17.75 -15.41
CA ASP A 203 19.80 -17.95 -14.41
C ASP A 203 19.34 -18.69 -13.14
N LEU A 204 18.34 -19.57 -13.29
CA LEU A 204 17.79 -20.34 -12.19
C LEU A 204 18.41 -21.72 -12.12
N ASP A 205 19.12 -22.02 -11.06
CA ASP A 205 19.55 -23.38 -10.70
C ASP A 205 18.33 -24.15 -10.17
N TRP A 206 17.59 -24.74 -11.11
CA TRP A 206 16.37 -25.47 -10.79
C TRP A 206 16.65 -26.79 -10.09
N GLN A 207 16.04 -26.98 -8.90
CA GLN A 207 16.06 -28.25 -8.19
C GLN A 207 14.74 -29.03 -8.45
N PRO A 208 14.76 -30.09 -9.26
CA PRO A 208 13.51 -30.78 -9.69
C PRO A 208 12.76 -31.51 -8.56
N LYS A 209 13.37 -31.69 -7.37
CA LYS A 209 12.74 -32.43 -6.26
C LYS A 209 11.60 -31.71 -5.55
N GLY A 210 11.45 -30.38 -5.74
CA GLY A 210 10.37 -29.57 -5.15
C GLY A 210 9.24 -29.22 -6.12
N ALA A 211 9.30 -29.71 -7.35
CA ALA A 211 8.36 -29.29 -8.39
C ALA A 211 7.00 -29.98 -8.29
N LEU A 212 5.94 -29.21 -8.27
CA LEU A 212 4.58 -29.70 -8.44
C LEU A 212 4.32 -30.03 -9.91
N ASN A 213 3.83 -31.25 -10.19
CA ASN A 213 3.26 -31.57 -11.50
C ASN A 213 1.80 -31.13 -11.48
N LEU A 214 1.54 -29.98 -12.12
CA LEU A 214 0.18 -29.48 -12.32
C LEU A 214 -0.40 -30.07 -13.62
N ALA A 215 -1.68 -30.43 -13.59
CA ALA A 215 -2.39 -30.81 -14.80
C ALA A 215 -2.46 -29.61 -15.77
N ALA A 216 -2.43 -29.87 -17.09
CA ALA A 216 -2.44 -28.81 -18.11
C ALA A 216 -3.63 -27.84 -18.03
N SER A 217 -4.74 -28.27 -17.41
CA SER A 217 -5.92 -27.44 -17.16
C SER A 217 -5.69 -26.31 -16.13
N ASP A 218 -4.69 -26.46 -15.25
CA ASP A 218 -4.45 -25.52 -14.16
C ASP A 218 -3.68 -24.27 -14.60
N TRP A 219 -3.01 -24.36 -15.77
CA TRP A 219 -2.24 -23.24 -16.34
C TRP A 219 -3.05 -21.99 -16.63
N LYS A 220 -4.32 -22.16 -17.03
CA LYS A 220 -5.21 -21.01 -17.27
C LYS A 220 -5.52 -20.27 -15.99
N SER A 221 -5.76 -21.00 -14.90
CA SER A 221 -6.02 -20.42 -13.58
C SER A 221 -4.79 -19.72 -13.02
N LEU A 222 -3.60 -20.32 -13.16
CA LEU A 222 -2.34 -19.70 -12.74
C LEU A 222 -2.01 -18.45 -13.57
N GLY A 223 -2.19 -18.49 -14.89
CA GLY A 223 -2.02 -17.34 -15.77
C GLY A 223 -3.00 -16.22 -15.44
N ALA A 224 -4.25 -16.55 -15.11
CA ALA A 224 -5.24 -15.57 -14.69
C ALA A 224 -4.88 -14.92 -13.34
N LEU A 225 -4.34 -15.69 -12.37
CA LEU A 225 -3.86 -15.16 -11.10
C LEU A 225 -2.67 -14.21 -11.29
N ALA A 226 -1.71 -14.58 -12.13
CA ALA A 226 -0.57 -13.71 -12.44
C ALA A 226 -1.04 -12.40 -13.10
N ALA A 227 -1.92 -12.47 -14.10
CA ALA A 227 -2.49 -11.31 -14.78
C ALA A 227 -3.31 -10.42 -13.82
N LEU A 228 -4.08 -11.02 -12.91
CA LEU A 228 -4.82 -10.27 -11.90
C LEU A 228 -3.89 -9.56 -10.92
N SER A 229 -2.81 -10.22 -10.49
CA SER A 229 -1.80 -9.64 -9.62
C SER A 229 -1.14 -8.41 -10.26
N ASP A 230 -0.70 -8.54 -11.52
CA ASP A 230 -0.14 -7.41 -12.28
C ASP A 230 -1.15 -6.28 -12.47
N LYS A 231 -2.38 -6.62 -12.83
CA LYS A 231 -3.47 -5.65 -13.02
C LYS A 231 -3.82 -4.93 -11.73
N ALA A 232 -3.87 -5.63 -10.60
CA ALA A 232 -4.15 -5.05 -9.29
C ALA A 232 -3.14 -3.95 -8.90
N LEU A 233 -1.90 -4.11 -9.30
CA LEU A 233 -0.85 -3.12 -9.07
C LEU A 233 -0.87 -2.00 -10.12
N ALA A 234 -1.05 -2.34 -11.40
CA ALA A 234 -0.96 -1.39 -12.52
C ALA A 234 -2.17 -0.44 -12.62
N ASP A 235 -3.40 -0.98 -12.52
CA ASP A 235 -4.63 -0.23 -12.79
C ASP A 235 -4.96 0.80 -11.70
N ASN A 236 -4.42 0.63 -10.51
CA ASN A 236 -4.70 1.52 -9.38
C ASN A 236 -3.71 2.69 -9.29
N GLY A 237 -2.86 2.89 -10.30
CA GLY A 237 -1.85 3.95 -10.31
C GLY A 237 -0.83 3.80 -9.19
N LEU A 238 -0.73 2.57 -8.64
CA LEU A 238 0.16 2.29 -7.54
C LEU A 238 1.54 1.95 -8.07
N PRO A 239 2.57 2.39 -7.37
CA PRO A 239 3.94 2.18 -7.82
C PRO A 239 4.25 0.69 -7.81
N GLN A 240 4.66 0.18 -8.96
CA GLN A 240 5.34 -1.09 -9.06
C GLN A 240 6.84 -0.84 -8.85
N PHE A 241 7.44 -1.62 -7.96
CA PHE A 241 8.89 -1.65 -7.85
C PHE A 241 9.44 -2.45 -9.03
N GLU A 242 10.21 -1.78 -9.88
CA GLU A 242 10.83 -2.39 -11.08
C GLU A 242 12.26 -2.84 -10.79
N GLY A 243 12.84 -2.39 -9.69
CA GLY A 243 14.18 -2.68 -9.25
C GLY A 243 14.69 -1.58 -8.31
N SER A 244 15.95 -1.67 -7.90
CA SER A 244 16.62 -0.61 -7.15
C SER A 244 18.11 -0.86 -7.07
N ASN A 245 18.89 0.21 -6.85
CA ASN A 245 20.30 0.12 -6.53
C ASN A 245 20.54 0.80 -5.17
N ALA A 246 21.44 0.20 -4.38
CA ALA A 246 21.93 0.83 -3.16
C ALA A 246 23.43 0.52 -3.03
N TRP A 247 24.21 1.53 -2.65
CA TRP A 247 25.64 1.36 -2.42
C TRP A 247 26.17 2.34 -1.38
N ALA A 248 27.18 1.91 -0.66
CA ALA A 248 27.88 2.72 0.33
C ALA A 248 29.39 2.73 0.04
N ILE A 249 30.01 3.87 0.23
CA ILE A 249 31.46 4.05 0.08
C ILE A 249 32.01 4.43 1.45
N SER A 250 33.02 3.67 1.91
CA SER A 250 33.74 3.97 3.15
C SER A 250 34.42 5.34 3.08
N GLY A 251 34.45 6.07 4.21
CA GLY A 251 35.12 7.35 4.34
C GLY A 251 36.61 7.32 3.96
N SER A 252 37.28 6.18 4.11
CA SER A 252 38.69 6.00 3.69
C SER A 252 38.88 6.13 2.15
N ARG A 253 37.80 6.04 1.36
CA ARG A 253 37.80 6.13 -0.10
C ARG A 253 37.22 7.44 -0.62
N THR A 254 36.84 8.37 0.26
CA THR A 254 36.27 9.66 -0.08
C THR A 254 37.23 10.81 0.23
N LYS A 255 37.10 11.92 -0.51
CA LYS A 255 37.90 13.13 -0.26
C LYS A 255 37.57 13.79 1.08
N SER A 256 36.34 13.64 1.55
CA SER A 256 35.86 14.23 2.80
C SER A 256 36.28 13.44 4.05
N GLY A 257 36.74 12.18 3.89
CA GLY A 257 36.93 11.25 4.99
C GLY A 257 35.64 10.71 5.61
N LYS A 258 34.48 11.10 5.05
CA LYS A 258 33.16 10.66 5.52
C LYS A 258 32.55 9.64 4.57
N PRO A 259 31.73 8.68 5.05
CA PRO A 259 31.06 7.72 4.18
C PRO A 259 30.06 8.42 3.25
N LEU A 260 29.80 7.78 2.11
CA LEU A 260 28.75 8.16 1.18
C LEU A 260 27.75 7.01 1.07
N LEU A 261 26.46 7.33 1.09
CA LEU A 261 25.38 6.40 0.83
C LEU A 261 24.57 6.92 -0.36
N ALA A 262 24.25 6.04 -1.29
CA ALA A 262 23.27 6.32 -2.35
C ALA A 262 22.24 5.19 -2.38
N GLY A 263 20.98 5.59 -2.62
CA GLY A 263 19.86 4.69 -2.83
C GLY A 263 19.03 5.18 -3.99
N ASP A 264 18.60 4.25 -4.84
CA ASP A 264 17.94 4.54 -6.10
C ASP A 264 16.82 3.50 -6.36
N PRO A 265 15.68 3.64 -5.65
CA PRO A 265 14.52 2.78 -5.86
C PRO A 265 13.84 3.11 -7.19
N HIS A 266 13.81 2.15 -8.11
CA HIS A 266 13.15 2.28 -9.40
C HIS A 266 11.66 2.01 -9.25
N ILE A 267 10.89 3.07 -9.18
CA ILE A 267 9.44 3.06 -9.04
C ILE A 267 8.87 3.96 -10.10
N ARG A 268 7.76 3.56 -10.74
CA ARG A 268 7.08 4.39 -11.75
C ARG A 268 6.76 5.77 -11.20
N PHE A 269 6.94 6.78 -12.02
CA PHE A 269 6.51 8.13 -11.69
C PHE A 269 5.00 8.19 -11.49
N SER A 270 4.59 8.81 -10.39
CA SER A 270 3.18 9.06 -10.07
C SER A 270 2.98 10.44 -9.45
N VAL A 271 1.77 10.95 -9.55
CA VAL A 271 1.35 12.19 -8.89
C VAL A 271 0.09 11.87 -8.07
N PRO A 272 0.18 11.93 -6.77
CA PRO A 272 1.36 12.21 -5.93
C PRO A 272 2.42 11.09 -6.02
N SER A 273 3.68 11.44 -5.71
CA SER A 273 4.77 10.45 -5.58
C SER A 273 4.45 9.42 -4.50
N VAL A 274 4.98 8.20 -4.65
CA VAL A 274 4.92 7.17 -3.60
C VAL A 274 5.66 7.61 -2.34
N TRP A 275 6.74 8.37 -2.52
CA TRP A 275 7.55 8.86 -1.42
C TRP A 275 7.05 10.20 -0.89
N TYR A 276 7.03 10.30 0.43
CA TYR A 276 6.86 11.53 1.18
C TYR A 276 8.14 11.82 1.95
N GLU A 277 8.87 12.82 1.50
CA GLU A 277 10.14 13.24 2.08
C GLU A 277 9.90 14.13 3.29
N ALA A 278 10.58 13.90 4.41
CA ALA A 278 10.46 14.71 5.61
C ALA A 278 11.75 14.69 6.44
N GLN A 279 12.01 15.79 7.15
CA GLN A 279 13.03 15.88 8.21
C GLN A 279 12.35 16.04 9.56
N LEU A 280 12.79 15.25 10.53
CA LEU A 280 12.30 15.23 11.90
C LEU A 280 13.45 15.55 12.84
N SER A 281 13.24 16.46 13.80
CA SER A 281 14.27 16.90 14.77
C SER A 281 13.67 17.10 16.16
N ALA A 282 14.25 16.42 17.15
CA ALA A 282 13.98 16.62 18.57
C ALA A 282 15.28 16.45 19.37
N PRO A 283 15.35 16.85 20.64
CA PRO A 283 16.54 16.63 21.45
C PRO A 283 16.98 15.16 21.48
N GLY A 284 18.16 14.86 20.95
CA GLY A 284 18.71 13.50 20.84
C GLY A 284 18.12 12.65 19.72
N PHE A 285 17.27 13.21 18.85
CA PHE A 285 16.63 12.52 17.73
C PHE A 285 16.70 13.36 16.46
N GLU A 286 17.28 12.80 15.42
CA GLU A 286 17.27 13.36 14.06
C GLU A 286 16.94 12.25 13.07
N LEU A 287 16.07 12.54 12.12
CA LEU A 287 15.71 11.64 11.04
C LEU A 287 15.44 12.45 9.78
N TYR A 288 16.09 12.10 8.69
CA TYR A 288 15.74 12.57 7.36
C TYR A 288 15.47 11.36 6.48
N GLY A 289 14.32 11.34 5.82
CA GLY A 289 14.02 10.17 4.99
C GLY A 289 12.70 10.24 4.23
N TYR A 290 12.40 9.11 3.61
CA TYR A 290 11.28 8.92 2.70
C TYR A 290 10.28 7.96 3.31
N HIS A 291 9.06 8.46 3.51
CA HIS A 291 7.92 7.75 4.06
C HIS A 291 6.97 7.32 2.95
N ASN A 292 6.14 6.32 3.21
CA ASN A 292 4.95 6.06 2.40
C ASN A 292 3.69 6.64 3.05
N ALA A 293 2.67 6.87 2.24
CA ALA A 293 1.39 7.30 2.75
C ALA A 293 0.89 6.36 3.85
N LEU A 294 0.47 6.92 4.98
CA LEU A 294 -0.02 6.22 6.18
C LEU A 294 1.05 5.41 6.94
N VAL A 295 2.34 5.60 6.65
CA VAL A 295 3.43 4.88 7.32
C VAL A 295 4.40 5.89 7.94
N PRO A 296 4.56 5.91 9.29
CA PRO A 296 5.44 6.87 9.97
C PRO A 296 6.93 6.52 9.88
N VAL A 297 7.28 5.33 9.39
CA VAL A 297 8.67 4.87 9.26
C VAL A 297 9.28 5.37 7.97
N ALA A 298 10.50 5.89 8.04
CA ALA A 298 11.28 6.20 6.84
C ALA A 298 11.92 4.92 6.28
N PHE A 299 11.55 4.57 5.06
CA PHE A 299 12.08 3.37 4.37
C PHE A 299 13.51 3.56 3.89
N LEU A 300 13.84 4.78 3.49
CA LEU A 300 15.19 5.19 3.10
C LEU A 300 15.50 6.48 3.84
N GLY A 301 16.72 6.64 4.31
CA GLY A 301 17.06 7.84 5.05
C GLY A 301 18.33 7.75 5.85
N HIS A 302 18.48 8.67 6.75
CA HIS A 302 19.58 8.69 7.72
C HIS A 302 19.18 9.38 9.02
N ASN A 303 19.88 9.04 10.08
CA ASN A 303 19.89 9.75 11.33
C ASN A 303 21.29 10.35 11.59
N LEU A 304 21.61 10.69 12.84
CA LEU A 304 22.92 11.23 13.20
C LEU A 304 24.05 10.19 13.14
N ASP A 305 23.74 8.91 13.25
CA ASP A 305 24.71 7.84 13.46
C ASP A 305 24.92 6.99 12.21
N PHE A 306 23.87 6.73 11.43
CA PHE A 306 23.93 5.89 10.24
C PHE A 306 22.87 6.29 9.20
N GLY A 307 23.09 5.81 7.96
CA GLY A 307 22.10 5.90 6.89
C GLY A 307 21.71 4.51 6.43
N TRP A 308 20.53 4.40 5.81
CA TRP A 308 20.03 3.15 5.22
C TRP A 308 19.34 3.41 3.89
N SER A 309 19.42 2.42 3.04
CA SER A 309 18.70 2.35 1.78
C SER A 309 18.21 0.93 1.57
N LEU A 310 17.19 0.77 0.76
CA LEU A 310 16.59 -0.51 0.45
C LEU A 310 16.84 -0.85 -1.02
N THR A 311 17.07 -2.13 -1.27
CA THR A 311 17.00 -2.71 -2.61
C THR A 311 16.21 -4.00 -2.56
N MET A 312 15.66 -4.40 -3.69
CA MET A 312 14.90 -5.64 -3.78
C MET A 312 15.87 -6.83 -3.58
N PHE A 313 15.57 -7.65 -2.59
CA PHE A 313 16.17 -8.95 -2.42
C PHE A 313 15.19 -9.99 -2.97
N GLN A 314 15.56 -10.63 -4.06
CA GLN A 314 14.73 -11.68 -4.67
C GLN A 314 14.89 -12.96 -3.84
N ASN A 315 14.14 -13.02 -2.75
CA ASN A 315 14.07 -14.21 -1.93
C ASN A 315 12.83 -15.03 -2.34
N ASP A 316 12.99 -16.34 -2.32
CA ASP A 316 11.90 -17.27 -2.53
C ASP A 316 11.18 -17.50 -1.20
N ASP A 317 10.25 -16.59 -0.90
CA ASP A 317 9.55 -16.52 0.39
C ASP A 317 8.03 -16.75 0.27
N LEU A 318 7.56 -17.12 -0.93
CA LEU A 318 6.16 -17.37 -1.22
C LEU A 318 6.00 -18.55 -2.18
N ASP A 319 5.27 -19.57 -1.74
CA ASP A 319 4.95 -20.76 -2.53
C ASP A 319 3.48 -20.80 -2.94
N LEU A 320 3.21 -21.25 -4.15
CA LEU A 320 1.88 -21.63 -4.62
C LEU A 320 1.66 -23.13 -4.46
N ILE A 321 0.74 -23.53 -3.59
CA ILE A 321 0.43 -24.92 -3.31
C ILE A 321 -0.84 -25.34 -4.05
N ALA A 322 -0.72 -26.35 -4.92
CA ALA A 322 -1.86 -26.95 -5.60
C ALA A 322 -2.57 -27.93 -4.66
N GLU A 323 -3.78 -27.59 -4.23
CA GLU A 323 -4.58 -28.45 -3.37
C GLU A 323 -5.23 -29.59 -4.16
N LYS A 324 -5.13 -30.80 -3.64
CA LYS A 324 -5.91 -31.92 -4.14
C LYS A 324 -7.29 -31.90 -3.53
N VAL A 325 -8.27 -31.41 -4.30
CA VAL A 325 -9.68 -31.33 -3.87
C VAL A 325 -10.34 -32.69 -3.96
N ASN A 326 -11.21 -33.03 -2.99
CA ASN A 326 -11.99 -34.26 -3.00
C ASN A 326 -13.04 -34.22 -4.12
N PRO A 327 -13.02 -35.17 -5.08
CA PRO A 327 -14.00 -35.21 -6.18
C PRO A 327 -15.45 -35.33 -5.70
N ASP A 328 -15.65 -35.98 -4.57
CA ASP A 328 -17.00 -36.24 -4.02
C ASP A 328 -17.46 -35.15 -3.04
N ASN A 329 -16.54 -34.29 -2.58
CA ASN A 329 -16.84 -33.18 -1.68
C ASN A 329 -15.89 -32.00 -1.93
N PRO A 330 -16.30 -30.96 -2.67
CA PRO A 330 -15.44 -29.82 -3.03
C PRO A 330 -15.02 -28.95 -1.84
N ASN A 331 -15.53 -29.24 -0.64
CA ASN A 331 -15.12 -28.56 0.60
C ASN A 331 -14.00 -29.30 1.35
N GLN A 332 -13.43 -30.36 0.77
CA GLN A 332 -12.35 -31.13 1.36
C GLN A 332 -11.10 -31.12 0.47
N VAL A 333 -9.95 -31.09 1.13
CA VAL A 333 -8.63 -31.24 0.50
C VAL A 333 -7.88 -32.42 1.12
N TRP A 334 -6.96 -32.98 0.35
CA TRP A 334 -6.10 -34.07 0.83
C TRP A 334 -4.96 -33.49 1.66
N TYR A 335 -4.90 -33.88 2.93
CA TYR A 335 -3.90 -33.41 3.87
C TYR A 335 -3.45 -34.54 4.81
N HIS A 336 -2.14 -34.77 4.87
CA HIS A 336 -1.54 -35.84 5.71
C HIS A 336 -2.23 -37.22 5.63
N GLY A 337 -2.56 -37.65 4.39
CA GLY A 337 -3.12 -38.98 4.15
C GLY A 337 -4.63 -39.09 4.35
N GLN A 338 -5.35 -38.02 4.54
CA GLN A 338 -6.81 -38.00 4.74
C GLN A 338 -7.49 -36.80 4.10
N TRP A 339 -8.79 -36.89 3.85
CA TRP A 339 -9.62 -35.79 3.44
C TRP A 339 -9.98 -34.89 4.63
N VAL A 340 -9.59 -33.64 4.59
CA VAL A 340 -9.83 -32.66 5.67
C VAL A 340 -10.73 -31.53 5.14
N ASN A 341 -11.74 -31.16 5.94
CA ASN A 341 -12.62 -30.05 5.60
C ASN A 341 -11.86 -28.73 5.59
N MET A 342 -12.07 -27.94 4.54
CA MET A 342 -11.67 -26.52 4.54
C MET A 342 -12.59 -25.72 5.45
N THR A 343 -12.07 -24.67 6.05
CA THR A 343 -12.91 -23.65 6.67
C THR A 343 -13.33 -22.64 5.62
N SER A 344 -14.54 -22.11 5.73
CA SER A 344 -15.04 -21.07 4.86
C SER A 344 -15.66 -19.93 5.65
N SER A 345 -15.54 -18.72 5.14
CA SER A 345 -16.18 -17.52 5.68
C SER A 345 -16.70 -16.66 4.55
N GLU A 346 -17.83 -16.01 4.76
CA GLU A 346 -18.40 -15.08 3.80
C GLU A 346 -18.05 -13.64 4.16
N GLN A 347 -17.69 -12.86 3.18
CA GLN A 347 -17.47 -11.41 3.30
C GLN A 347 -18.33 -10.67 2.29
N GLN A 348 -18.84 -9.51 2.69
CA GLN A 348 -19.56 -8.62 1.79
C GLN A 348 -18.61 -7.53 1.28
N ILE A 349 -18.55 -7.38 -0.03
CA ILE A 349 -17.79 -6.31 -0.69
C ILE A 349 -18.80 -5.28 -1.19
N ALA A 350 -18.77 -4.08 -0.61
CA ALA A 350 -19.58 -2.97 -1.08
C ALA A 350 -19.06 -2.49 -2.44
N VAL A 351 -19.98 -2.26 -3.37
CA VAL A 351 -19.66 -1.81 -4.74
C VAL A 351 -20.48 -0.57 -5.06
N LYS A 352 -19.81 0.54 -5.43
CA LYS A 352 -20.48 1.79 -5.76
C LYS A 352 -21.49 1.59 -6.89
N GLY A 353 -22.74 1.97 -6.62
CA GLY A 353 -23.84 1.91 -7.60
C GLY A 353 -24.40 0.51 -7.83
N GLN A 354 -24.03 -0.49 -7.05
CA GLN A 354 -24.51 -1.88 -7.15
C GLN A 354 -24.85 -2.47 -5.77
N ALA A 355 -25.53 -3.61 -5.77
CA ALA A 355 -25.67 -4.42 -4.57
C ALA A 355 -24.30 -4.96 -4.11
N PRO A 356 -24.09 -5.16 -2.80
CA PRO A 356 -22.87 -5.78 -2.31
C PRO A 356 -22.66 -7.18 -2.91
N VAL A 357 -21.39 -7.52 -3.17
CA VAL A 357 -21.01 -8.84 -3.69
C VAL A 357 -20.53 -9.71 -2.55
N THR A 358 -21.07 -10.92 -2.44
CA THR A 358 -20.61 -11.92 -1.47
C THR A 358 -19.36 -12.62 -2.00
N LEU A 359 -18.31 -12.61 -1.19
CA LEU A 359 -17.08 -13.36 -1.43
C LEU A 359 -16.98 -14.48 -0.41
N THR A 360 -16.94 -15.73 -0.86
CA THR A 360 -16.67 -16.91 -0.02
C THR A 360 -15.16 -17.15 0.02
N LEU A 361 -14.55 -16.92 1.16
CA LEU A 361 -13.15 -17.25 1.42
C LEU A 361 -13.06 -18.69 1.93
N ARG A 362 -12.21 -19.49 1.30
CA ARG A 362 -11.89 -20.85 1.73
C ARG A 362 -10.45 -20.89 2.25
N GLN A 363 -10.25 -21.66 3.29
CA GLN A 363 -8.93 -21.87 3.88
C GLN A 363 -8.68 -23.36 4.03
N SER A 364 -7.63 -23.86 3.38
CA SER A 364 -7.11 -25.21 3.58
C SER A 364 -6.23 -25.28 4.83
N PRO A 365 -5.84 -26.47 5.29
CA PRO A 365 -4.85 -26.61 6.36
C PRO A 365 -3.47 -26.03 6.00
N HIS A 366 -3.13 -25.90 4.71
CA HIS A 366 -1.88 -25.28 4.28
C HIS A 366 -1.96 -23.75 4.31
N CYS A 367 -3.00 -23.18 3.70
CA CYS A 367 -3.14 -21.73 3.57
C CYS A 367 -4.53 -21.35 3.03
N LEU A 368 -4.67 -20.09 2.63
CA LEU A 368 -5.84 -19.59 1.94
C LEU A 368 -5.92 -20.19 0.52
N LEU A 369 -7.13 -20.60 0.14
CA LEU A 369 -7.40 -21.06 -1.20
C LEU A 369 -7.88 -19.89 -2.04
N TYR A 370 -7.09 -19.48 -3.04
CA TYR A 370 -7.54 -18.61 -4.09
C TYR A 370 -8.19 -19.47 -5.18
N THR A 371 -9.49 -19.33 -5.34
CA THR A 371 -10.20 -19.93 -6.48
C THR A 371 -10.45 -18.84 -7.52
N SER A 372 -9.85 -18.97 -8.69
CA SER A 372 -10.32 -18.21 -9.86
C SER A 372 -11.81 -18.50 -10.06
N PRO A 373 -12.67 -17.50 -10.36
CA PRO A 373 -14.05 -17.78 -10.73
C PRO A 373 -14.04 -18.77 -11.89
N SER A 374 -14.80 -19.85 -11.72
CA SER A 374 -14.99 -20.81 -12.80
C SER A 374 -15.60 -20.09 -14.01
N PRO A 375 -15.14 -20.34 -15.24
CA PRO A 375 -15.77 -19.77 -16.44
C PRO A 375 -17.21 -20.27 -16.68
N ARG A 376 -17.82 -20.93 -15.71
CA ARG A 376 -19.15 -21.54 -15.81
C ARG A 376 -20.21 -20.90 -14.94
N ASP A 377 -19.87 -19.82 -14.19
CA ASP A 377 -20.86 -19.06 -13.40
C ASP A 377 -21.18 -17.72 -14.06
#